data_d081028a4df2a6f03778a23150f75419
#
_entry.id   d081028a4df2a6f03778a23150f75419
#
_cell.length_a   1.000
_cell.length_b   1.000
_cell.length_c   1.000
_cell.angle_alpha   90.00
_cell.angle_beta   90.00
_cell.angle_gamma   90.00
#
_symmetry.space_group_name_H-M   'P 1'
#
loop_
_entity.id
_entity.type
_entity.pdbx_description
1 polymer ?
#
loop_
_entity_poly.entity_id
_entity_poly.type
_entity_poly.pdbx_seq_one_letter_code
_entity_poly.pdbx_strand_id
1 'polypeptide(L)'
;SLKQNQDSFVASNDLRLQQSELTTTWDLMLQTRINLSRSSARMMMDPNNQQSSAKTDLLKNARATLADAAKHYDAFKKIAPQPAMEQASANIDEKYNAYFAGLTELIQFLESGNMDAYFAQPTQGMQNALGAALGEYAKASSDLYHSAFTESQNDYRFAKWQMAVLALALVIVLIAVWYGIRHILLNPLGRVIAHIRDIASGDLTKTLTVSGRNEITELANSVDHMQRSLVETVSNVRNGSEAIYTGT
;
A
#
# COMPACT_ATOMS: atom_id res chain seq x y z
N SER A 1 0.61 -2.33 -9.28
CA SER A 1 -0.17 -2.07 -10.50
C SER A 1 -1.66 -2.11 -10.18
N LEU A 2 -2.50 -1.49 -11.03
CA LEU A 2 -3.97 -1.48 -10.89
C LEU A 2 -4.55 -2.90 -10.73
N LYS A 3 -4.01 -3.87 -11.46
CA LYS A 3 -4.40 -5.29 -11.38
C LYS A 3 -4.09 -5.89 -10.01
N GLN A 4 -2.93 -5.60 -9.45
CA GLN A 4 -2.51 -6.08 -8.13
C GLN A 4 -3.40 -5.51 -7.01
N ASN A 5 -3.79 -4.24 -7.12
CA ASN A 5 -4.74 -3.62 -6.18
C ASN A 5 -6.14 -4.23 -6.28
N GLN A 6 -6.58 -4.57 -7.50
CA GLN A 6 -7.87 -5.21 -7.73
C GLN A 6 -7.89 -6.63 -7.18
N ASP A 7 -6.83 -7.42 -7.41
CA ASP A 7 -6.70 -8.78 -6.87
C ASP A 7 -6.66 -8.78 -5.34
N SER A 8 -5.94 -7.84 -4.73
CA SER A 8 -5.90 -7.67 -3.27
C SER A 8 -7.26 -7.26 -2.68
N PHE A 9 -8.01 -6.42 -3.37
CA PHE A 9 -9.34 -6.01 -2.95
C PHE A 9 -10.33 -7.19 -3.00
N VAL A 10 -10.33 -7.97 -4.08
CA VAL A 10 -11.17 -9.17 -4.23
C VAL A 10 -10.83 -10.19 -3.14
N ALA A 11 -9.54 -10.47 -2.93
CA ALA A 11 -9.08 -11.39 -1.89
C ALA A 11 -9.51 -10.97 -0.48
N SER A 12 -9.42 -9.67 -0.17
CA SER A 12 -9.86 -9.11 1.10
C SER A 12 -11.38 -9.22 1.30
N ASN A 13 -12.15 -8.96 0.25
CA ASN A 13 -13.60 -9.09 0.29
C ASN A 13 -14.04 -10.56 0.47
N ASP A 14 -13.42 -11.48 -0.22
CA ASP A 14 -13.69 -12.93 -0.09
C ASP A 14 -13.40 -13.42 1.33
N LEU A 15 -12.29 -13.00 1.92
CA LEU A 15 -11.94 -13.36 3.29
C LEU A 15 -12.95 -12.81 4.30
N ARG A 16 -13.44 -11.59 4.11
CA ARG A 16 -14.49 -10.98 4.95
C ARG A 16 -15.80 -11.76 4.84
N LEU A 17 -16.20 -12.14 3.62
CA LEU A 17 -17.41 -12.94 3.38
C LEU A 17 -17.28 -14.33 4.02
N GLN A 18 -16.14 -14.99 3.88
CA GLN A 18 -15.86 -16.27 4.52
C GLN A 18 -15.98 -16.19 6.04
N GLN A 19 -15.41 -15.15 6.68
CA GLN A 19 -15.54 -14.97 8.12
C GLN A 19 -16.98 -14.70 8.55
N SER A 20 -17.73 -13.93 7.79
CA SER A 20 -19.15 -13.65 8.07
C SER A 20 -19.97 -14.92 8.02
N GLU A 21 -19.80 -15.77 7.02
CA GLU A 21 -20.49 -17.04 6.87
C GLU A 21 -20.13 -18.01 8.00
N LEU A 22 -18.87 -18.10 8.38
CA LEU A 22 -18.43 -18.94 9.51
C LEU A 22 -19.01 -18.48 10.85
N THR A 23 -19.04 -17.18 11.09
CA THR A 23 -19.61 -16.61 12.33
C THR A 23 -21.11 -16.92 12.41
N THR A 24 -21.84 -16.74 11.32
CA THR A 24 -23.26 -17.06 11.26
C THR A 24 -23.50 -18.56 11.45
N THR A 25 -22.70 -19.42 10.82
CA THR A 25 -22.74 -20.87 11.00
C THR A 25 -22.57 -21.25 12.47
N TRP A 26 -21.56 -20.69 13.13
CA TRP A 26 -21.27 -20.94 14.53
C TRP A 26 -22.43 -20.53 15.44
N ASP A 27 -22.96 -19.34 15.26
CA ASP A 27 -24.07 -18.82 16.06
C ASP A 27 -25.32 -19.68 15.91
N LEU A 28 -25.64 -20.15 14.69
CA LEU A 28 -26.76 -21.04 14.42
C LEU A 28 -26.57 -22.41 15.05
N MET A 29 -25.36 -22.95 15.04
CA MET A 29 -25.04 -24.23 15.71
C MET A 29 -25.16 -24.11 17.25
N LEU A 30 -24.75 -22.97 17.84
CA LEU A 30 -24.96 -22.70 19.27
C LEU A 30 -26.45 -22.57 19.60
N GLN A 31 -27.23 -21.88 18.78
CA GLN A 31 -28.69 -21.79 18.96
C GLN A 31 -29.35 -23.20 18.88
N THR A 32 -28.90 -24.00 17.94
CA THR A 32 -29.36 -25.42 17.85
C THR A 32 -29.12 -26.13 19.16
N ARG A 33 -27.92 -26.01 19.71
CA ARG A 33 -27.56 -26.67 20.97
C ARG A 33 -28.38 -26.16 22.15
N ILE A 34 -28.62 -24.84 22.22
CA ILE A 34 -29.49 -24.23 23.26
C ILE A 34 -30.91 -24.79 23.18
N ASN A 35 -31.48 -24.92 21.98
CA ASN A 35 -32.83 -25.48 21.80
C ASN A 35 -32.88 -26.96 22.20
N LEU A 36 -31.84 -27.74 21.88
CA LEU A 36 -31.71 -29.11 22.30
C LEU A 36 -31.59 -29.25 23.83
N SER A 37 -30.79 -28.40 24.48
CA SER A 37 -30.65 -28.39 25.93
C SER A 37 -31.96 -28.03 26.63
N ARG A 38 -32.70 -27.05 26.09
CA ARG A 38 -34.05 -26.70 26.61
C ARG A 38 -35.07 -27.83 26.41
N SER A 39 -35.00 -28.48 25.25
CA SER A 39 -35.88 -29.63 24.98
C SER A 39 -35.59 -30.80 25.93
N SER A 40 -34.32 -31.14 26.15
CA SER A 40 -33.92 -32.18 27.09
C SER A 40 -34.37 -31.90 28.53
N ALA A 41 -34.19 -30.64 28.98
CA ALA A 41 -34.64 -30.23 30.31
C ALA A 41 -36.16 -30.38 30.50
N ARG A 42 -36.95 -30.01 29.47
CA ARG A 42 -38.42 -30.19 29.51
C ARG A 42 -38.82 -31.65 29.53
N MET A 43 -38.10 -32.50 28.78
CA MET A 43 -38.36 -33.94 28.84
C MET A 43 -38.06 -34.56 30.20
N MET A 44 -37.09 -34.08 30.92
CA MET A 44 -36.76 -34.51 32.27
C MET A 44 -37.76 -34.00 33.31
N MET A 45 -38.33 -32.80 33.12
CA MET A 45 -39.32 -32.21 34.04
C MET A 45 -40.69 -32.82 33.90
N ASP A 46 -41.08 -33.25 32.71
CA ASP A 46 -42.39 -33.87 32.43
C ASP A 46 -42.22 -35.13 31.57
N PRO A 47 -41.76 -36.28 32.15
CA PRO A 47 -41.53 -37.51 31.43
C PRO A 47 -42.77 -38.10 30.78
N ASN A 48 -43.96 -37.80 31.31
CA ASN A 48 -45.23 -38.39 30.86
C ASN A 48 -45.84 -37.60 29.67
N ASN A 49 -45.41 -36.38 29.43
CA ASN A 49 -45.89 -35.52 28.32
C ASN A 49 -44.85 -35.35 27.27
N GLN A 50 -44.40 -36.46 26.68
CA GLN A 50 -43.33 -36.46 25.64
C GLN A 50 -43.72 -35.73 24.34
N GLN A 51 -44.98 -35.38 24.14
CA GLN A 51 -45.51 -34.72 22.95
C GLN A 51 -46.04 -33.29 23.27
N SER A 52 -45.56 -32.64 24.31
CA SER A 52 -45.94 -31.24 24.53
C SER A 52 -45.55 -30.38 23.30
N SER A 53 -46.44 -29.47 22.93
CA SER A 53 -46.21 -28.54 21.80
C SER A 53 -44.88 -27.77 21.94
N ALA A 54 -44.54 -27.40 23.16
CA ALA A 54 -43.33 -26.63 23.47
C ALA A 54 -42.03 -27.47 23.20
N LYS A 55 -42.08 -28.80 23.50
CA LYS A 55 -40.95 -29.68 23.17
C LYS A 55 -40.80 -29.87 21.66
N THR A 56 -41.92 -30.10 20.97
CA THR A 56 -41.97 -30.28 19.52
C THR A 56 -41.48 -29.04 18.82
N ASP A 57 -41.86 -27.84 19.28
CA ASP A 57 -41.42 -26.55 18.73
C ASP A 57 -39.91 -26.31 18.93
N LEU A 58 -39.34 -26.69 20.09
CA LEU A 58 -37.90 -26.59 20.34
C LEU A 58 -37.08 -27.50 19.43
N LEU A 59 -37.55 -28.76 19.19
CA LEU A 59 -36.92 -29.70 18.28
C LEU A 59 -37.06 -29.24 16.82
N LYS A 60 -38.21 -28.69 16.43
CA LYS A 60 -38.41 -28.09 15.10
C LYS A 60 -37.49 -26.93 14.88
N ASN A 61 -37.34 -26.03 15.87
CA ASN A 61 -36.43 -24.90 15.81
C ASN A 61 -34.97 -25.38 15.75
N ALA A 62 -34.58 -26.40 16.49
CA ALA A 62 -33.26 -27.00 16.44
C ALA A 62 -32.93 -27.51 15.03
N ARG A 63 -33.87 -28.23 14.39
CA ARG A 63 -33.71 -28.65 12.99
C ARG A 63 -33.56 -27.51 12.02
N ALA A 64 -34.39 -26.46 12.19
CA ALA A 64 -34.36 -25.29 11.31
C ALA A 64 -33.05 -24.55 11.43
N THR A 65 -32.57 -24.29 12.66
CA THR A 65 -31.31 -23.59 12.89
C THR A 65 -30.10 -24.39 12.40
N LEU A 66 -30.13 -25.73 12.55
CA LEU A 66 -29.07 -26.58 12.02
C LEU A 66 -29.06 -26.62 10.49
N ALA A 67 -30.24 -26.64 9.84
CA ALA A 67 -30.35 -26.55 8.40
C ALA A 67 -29.85 -25.19 7.86
N ASP A 68 -30.14 -24.10 8.55
CA ASP A 68 -29.65 -22.78 8.21
C ASP A 68 -28.13 -22.67 8.42
N ALA A 69 -27.57 -23.27 9.45
CA ALA A 69 -26.14 -23.41 9.65
C ALA A 69 -25.47 -24.09 8.44
N ALA A 70 -26.07 -25.20 7.96
CA ALA A 70 -25.54 -25.88 6.79
C ALA A 70 -25.54 -25.02 5.53
N LYS A 71 -26.57 -24.20 5.33
CA LYS A 71 -26.60 -23.25 4.18
C LYS A 71 -25.49 -22.23 4.24
N HIS A 72 -25.24 -21.63 5.40
CA HIS A 72 -24.17 -20.67 5.58
C HIS A 72 -22.78 -21.31 5.46
N TYR A 73 -22.63 -22.53 5.96
CA TYR A 73 -21.39 -23.29 5.78
C TYR A 73 -21.14 -23.63 4.30
N ASP A 74 -22.17 -24.00 3.55
CA ASP A 74 -22.07 -24.24 2.11
C ASP A 74 -21.67 -22.94 1.38
N ALA A 75 -22.21 -21.80 1.77
CA ALA A 75 -21.79 -20.51 1.22
C ALA A 75 -20.31 -20.21 1.51
N PHE A 76 -19.83 -20.52 2.72
CA PHE A 76 -18.40 -20.45 3.05
C PHE A 76 -17.55 -21.36 2.15
N LYS A 77 -17.98 -22.58 1.91
CA LYS A 77 -17.27 -23.55 1.07
C LYS A 77 -17.23 -23.20 -0.41
N LYS A 78 -18.19 -22.43 -0.91
CA LYS A 78 -18.21 -21.96 -2.31
C LYS A 78 -17.13 -20.95 -2.61
N ILE A 79 -16.63 -20.24 -1.61
CA ILE A 79 -15.53 -19.30 -1.77
C ILE A 79 -14.22 -20.09 -1.61
N ALA A 80 -13.41 -20.15 -2.68
CA ALA A 80 -12.13 -20.85 -2.63
C ALA A 80 -11.20 -20.21 -1.59
N PRO A 81 -10.57 -21.00 -0.70
CA PRO A 81 -9.64 -20.48 0.29
C PRO A 81 -8.37 -19.95 -0.39
N GLN A 82 -7.82 -18.88 0.14
CA GLN A 82 -6.48 -18.43 -0.24
C GLN A 82 -5.44 -19.47 0.22
N PRO A 83 -4.28 -19.59 -0.46
CA PRO A 83 -3.26 -20.58 -0.10
C PRO A 83 -2.85 -20.56 1.37
N ALA A 84 -2.73 -19.38 1.98
CA ALA A 84 -2.41 -19.22 3.40
C ALA A 84 -3.52 -19.69 4.34
N MET A 85 -4.76 -19.86 3.86
CA MET A 85 -5.94 -20.25 4.62
C MET A 85 -6.36 -21.71 4.40
N GLU A 86 -5.71 -22.43 3.50
CA GLU A 86 -6.12 -23.80 3.13
C GLU A 86 -6.10 -24.76 4.32
N GLN A 87 -5.06 -24.72 5.13
CA GLN A 87 -4.92 -25.59 6.30
C GLN A 87 -5.95 -25.27 7.38
N ALA A 88 -6.16 -23.99 7.68
CA ALA A 88 -7.17 -23.55 8.64
C ALA A 88 -8.58 -23.92 8.17
N SER A 89 -8.88 -23.77 6.86
CA SER A 89 -10.15 -24.16 6.25
C SER A 89 -10.37 -25.67 6.31
N ALA A 90 -9.36 -26.48 6.06
CA ALA A 90 -9.45 -27.94 6.16
C ALA A 90 -9.70 -28.39 7.60
N ASN A 91 -9.08 -27.76 8.59
CA ASN A 91 -9.32 -28.06 10.01
C ASN A 91 -10.75 -27.69 10.42
N ILE A 92 -11.28 -26.54 9.95
CA ILE A 92 -12.68 -26.18 10.15
C ILE A 92 -13.60 -27.21 9.55
N ASP A 93 -13.34 -27.68 8.34
CA ASP A 93 -14.18 -28.68 7.66
C ASP A 93 -14.27 -29.97 8.45
N GLU A 94 -13.18 -30.48 8.97
CA GLU A 94 -13.13 -31.64 9.84
C GLU A 94 -13.97 -31.46 11.12
N LYS A 95 -13.76 -30.35 11.83
CA LYS A 95 -14.42 -30.09 13.11
C LYS A 95 -15.89 -29.71 12.95
N TYR A 96 -16.22 -28.97 11.88
CA TYR A 96 -17.62 -28.70 11.52
C TYR A 96 -18.39 -29.95 11.25
N ASN A 97 -17.87 -30.83 10.39
CA ASN A 97 -18.56 -32.10 10.05
C ASN A 97 -18.79 -32.98 11.28
N ALA A 98 -17.79 -33.08 12.17
CA ALA A 98 -17.93 -33.83 13.41
C ALA A 98 -19.01 -33.23 14.33
N TYR A 99 -19.01 -31.93 14.53
CA TYR A 99 -19.98 -31.28 15.42
C TYR A 99 -21.38 -31.24 14.80
N PHE A 100 -21.48 -31.00 13.49
CA PHE A 100 -22.77 -31.08 12.77
C PHE A 100 -23.42 -32.44 12.86
N ALA A 101 -22.66 -33.52 12.63
CA ALA A 101 -23.11 -34.87 12.81
C ALA A 101 -23.56 -35.15 14.26
N GLY A 102 -22.78 -34.66 15.24
CA GLY A 102 -23.11 -34.78 16.65
C GLY A 102 -24.42 -34.08 17.00
N LEU A 103 -24.66 -32.85 16.50
CA LEU A 103 -25.93 -32.16 16.72
C LEU A 103 -27.11 -32.87 16.06
N THR A 104 -26.90 -33.45 14.87
CA THR A 104 -27.92 -34.26 14.19
C THR A 104 -28.28 -35.47 15.01
N GLU A 105 -27.29 -36.18 15.56
CA GLU A 105 -27.55 -37.36 16.47
C GLU A 105 -28.29 -36.94 17.74
N LEU A 106 -27.93 -35.79 18.35
CA LEU A 106 -28.66 -35.30 19.53
C LEU A 106 -30.13 -35.03 19.24
N ILE A 107 -30.46 -34.46 18.08
CA ILE A 107 -31.86 -34.31 17.63
C ILE A 107 -32.56 -35.66 17.59
N GLN A 108 -31.92 -36.66 16.97
CA GLN A 108 -32.47 -38.02 16.84
C GLN A 108 -32.67 -38.69 18.21
N PHE A 109 -31.74 -38.53 19.15
CA PHE A 109 -31.86 -39.07 20.51
C PHE A 109 -33.05 -38.48 21.25
N LEU A 110 -33.23 -37.16 21.16
CA LEU A 110 -34.37 -36.47 21.78
C LEU A 110 -35.71 -36.85 21.13
N GLU A 111 -35.74 -37.02 19.81
CA GLU A 111 -36.95 -37.46 19.10
C GLU A 111 -37.38 -38.87 19.47
N SER A 112 -36.39 -39.78 19.64
CA SER A 112 -36.64 -41.15 20.09
C SER A 112 -36.79 -41.29 21.60
N GLY A 113 -36.60 -40.20 22.38
CA GLY A 113 -36.66 -40.25 23.84
C GLY A 113 -35.44 -40.92 24.49
N ASN A 114 -34.35 -41.13 23.76
CA ASN A 114 -33.13 -41.76 24.26
C ASN A 114 -32.25 -40.76 25.01
N MET A 115 -32.63 -40.48 26.25
CA MET A 115 -31.91 -39.51 27.10
C MET A 115 -30.51 -39.98 27.50
N ASP A 116 -30.32 -41.30 27.69
CA ASP A 116 -29.02 -41.84 28.05
C ASP A 116 -28.01 -41.60 26.96
N ALA A 117 -28.36 -41.87 25.70
CA ALA A 117 -27.51 -41.58 24.55
C ALA A 117 -27.25 -40.09 24.38
N TYR A 118 -28.25 -39.23 24.61
CA TYR A 118 -28.12 -37.77 24.56
C TYR A 118 -27.05 -37.25 25.53
N PHE A 119 -27.09 -37.74 26.79
CA PHE A 119 -26.13 -37.30 27.81
C PHE A 119 -24.75 -37.96 27.68
N ALA A 120 -24.70 -39.15 27.07
CA ALA A 120 -23.44 -39.87 26.88
C ALA A 120 -22.58 -39.31 25.74
N GLN A 121 -23.16 -38.52 24.81
CA GLN A 121 -22.42 -37.96 23.69
C GLN A 121 -21.44 -36.86 24.14
N PRO A 122 -20.17 -36.88 23.66
CA PRO A 122 -19.18 -35.86 24.02
C PRO A 122 -19.35 -34.55 23.24
N THR A 123 -20.58 -33.99 23.23
CA THR A 123 -20.96 -32.81 22.42
C THR A 123 -20.14 -31.57 22.77
N GLN A 124 -19.84 -31.36 24.07
CA GLN A 124 -19.05 -30.23 24.51
C GLN A 124 -17.64 -30.25 23.92
N GLY A 125 -17.01 -31.42 23.84
CA GLY A 125 -15.72 -31.60 23.22
C GLY A 125 -15.73 -31.26 21.73
N MET A 126 -16.77 -31.66 20.99
CA MET A 126 -16.95 -31.35 19.58
C MET A 126 -17.15 -29.84 19.36
N GLN A 127 -17.96 -29.21 20.19
CA GLN A 127 -18.15 -27.73 20.15
C GLN A 127 -16.85 -26.98 20.42
N ASN A 128 -16.11 -27.37 21.45
CA ASN A 128 -14.84 -26.76 21.81
C ASN A 128 -13.80 -26.89 20.68
N ALA A 129 -13.77 -28.09 20.03
CA ALA A 129 -12.85 -28.32 18.90
C ALA A 129 -13.15 -27.40 17.70
N LEU A 130 -14.43 -27.24 17.34
CA LEU A 130 -14.82 -26.31 16.29
C LEU A 130 -14.52 -24.85 16.70
N GLY A 131 -14.82 -24.47 17.93
CA GLY A 131 -14.51 -23.13 18.46
C GLY A 131 -13.03 -22.81 18.39
N ALA A 132 -12.16 -23.77 18.74
CA ALA A 132 -10.71 -23.63 18.61
C ALA A 132 -10.28 -23.48 17.14
N ALA A 133 -10.81 -24.29 16.23
CA ALA A 133 -10.54 -24.20 14.79
C ALA A 133 -10.96 -22.84 14.20
N LEU A 134 -12.10 -22.29 14.62
CA LEU A 134 -12.54 -20.95 14.23
C LEU A 134 -11.62 -19.86 14.77
N GLY A 135 -11.12 -20.00 15.98
CA GLY A 135 -10.13 -19.10 16.57
C GLY A 135 -8.80 -19.09 15.79
N GLU A 136 -8.32 -20.26 15.40
CA GLU A 136 -7.12 -20.38 14.56
C GLU A 136 -7.34 -19.77 13.16
N TYR A 137 -8.50 -19.99 12.58
CA TYR A 137 -8.88 -19.38 11.30
C TYR A 137 -8.90 -17.85 11.40
N ALA A 138 -9.51 -17.30 12.44
CA ALA A 138 -9.57 -15.85 12.67
C ALA A 138 -8.16 -15.25 12.83
N LYS A 139 -7.27 -15.95 13.55
CA LYS A 139 -5.89 -15.54 13.71
C LYS A 139 -5.13 -15.55 12.38
N ALA A 140 -5.22 -16.64 11.62
CA ALA A 140 -4.59 -16.75 10.30
C ALA A 140 -5.10 -15.67 9.33
N SER A 141 -6.40 -15.39 9.36
CA SER A 141 -7.02 -14.32 8.59
C SER A 141 -6.49 -12.93 8.98
N SER A 142 -6.36 -12.66 10.28
CA SER A 142 -5.80 -11.41 10.78
C SER A 142 -4.34 -11.24 10.37
N ASP A 143 -3.54 -12.29 10.49
CA ASP A 143 -2.13 -12.29 10.07
C ASP A 143 -1.98 -12.02 8.57
N LEU A 144 -2.87 -12.60 7.75
CA LEU A 144 -2.91 -12.35 6.31
C LEU A 144 -3.26 -10.90 5.98
N TYR A 145 -4.24 -10.30 6.68
CA TYR A 145 -4.57 -8.88 6.54
C TYR A 145 -3.40 -7.98 6.92
N HIS A 146 -2.74 -8.26 8.05
CA HIS A 146 -1.61 -7.48 8.52
C HIS A 146 -0.42 -7.55 7.57
N SER A 147 -0.10 -8.71 7.03
CA SER A 147 1.00 -8.87 6.07
C SER A 147 0.73 -8.10 4.78
N ALA A 148 -0.47 -8.22 4.22
CA ALA A 148 -0.87 -7.49 3.01
C ALA A 148 -0.86 -5.96 3.22
N PHE A 149 -1.28 -5.49 4.40
CA PHE A 149 -1.25 -4.07 4.75
C PHE A 149 0.17 -3.53 4.94
N THR A 150 1.05 -4.31 5.56
CA THR A 150 2.45 -3.93 5.79
C THR A 150 3.23 -3.88 4.48
N GLU A 151 3.01 -4.83 3.57
CA GLU A 151 3.61 -4.85 2.24
C GLU A 151 3.20 -3.61 1.43
N SER A 152 1.92 -3.26 1.44
CA SER A 152 1.41 -2.04 0.80
C SER A 152 2.02 -0.75 1.37
N GLN A 153 2.24 -0.69 2.68
CA GLN A 153 2.89 0.48 3.31
C GLN A 153 4.37 0.60 2.95
N ASN A 154 5.08 -0.50 2.83
CA ASN A 154 6.49 -0.51 2.44
C ASN A 154 6.66 -0.06 0.98
N ASP A 155 5.81 -0.49 0.07
CA ASP A 155 5.81 -0.05 -1.32
C ASP A 155 5.55 1.46 -1.43
N TYR A 156 4.63 1.99 -0.63
CA TYR A 156 4.35 3.43 -0.59
C TYR A 156 5.52 4.25 -0.03
N ARG A 157 6.21 3.75 0.99
CA ARG A 157 7.42 4.38 1.54
C ARG A 157 8.55 4.38 0.52
N PHE A 158 8.77 3.27 -0.17
CA PHE A 158 9.77 3.16 -1.22
C PHE A 158 9.49 4.12 -2.38
N ALA A 159 8.24 4.21 -2.84
CA ALA A 159 7.83 5.17 -3.86
C ALA A 159 8.08 6.63 -3.44
N LYS A 160 7.78 6.98 -2.19
CA LYS A 160 8.10 8.32 -1.63
C LYS A 160 9.59 8.62 -1.64
N TRP A 161 10.43 7.66 -1.26
CA TRP A 161 11.89 7.82 -1.29
C TRP A 161 12.41 8.00 -2.71
N GLN A 162 11.90 7.24 -3.69
CA GLN A 162 12.25 7.44 -5.10
C GLN A 162 11.89 8.82 -5.59
N MET A 163 10.69 9.33 -5.26
CA MET A 163 10.29 10.70 -5.63
C MET A 163 11.17 11.76 -4.97
N ALA A 164 11.55 11.58 -3.71
CA ALA A 164 12.44 12.50 -3.00
C ALA A 164 13.85 12.53 -3.63
N VAL A 165 14.40 11.38 -4.01
CA VAL A 165 15.69 11.28 -4.68
C VAL A 165 15.66 11.96 -6.07
N LEU A 166 14.60 11.74 -6.85
CA LEU A 166 14.41 12.40 -8.14
C LEU A 166 14.30 13.92 -8.00
N ALA A 167 13.55 14.41 -7.02
CA ALA A 167 13.43 15.84 -6.73
C ALA A 167 14.77 16.44 -6.34
N LEU A 168 15.55 15.77 -5.49
CA LEU A 168 16.88 16.21 -5.09
C LEU A 168 17.85 16.26 -6.28
N ALA A 169 17.82 15.22 -7.14
CA ALA A 169 18.64 15.18 -8.36
C ALA A 169 18.33 16.37 -9.29
N LEU A 170 17.05 16.68 -9.46
CA LEU A 170 16.60 17.82 -10.27
C LEU A 170 17.09 19.14 -9.71
N VAL A 171 17.05 19.35 -8.40
CA VAL A 171 17.57 20.55 -7.74
C VAL A 171 19.08 20.68 -7.96
N ILE A 172 19.83 19.58 -7.85
CA ILE A 172 21.28 19.57 -8.09
C ILE A 172 21.58 19.97 -9.53
N VAL A 173 20.85 19.44 -10.52
CA VAL A 173 21.00 19.80 -11.92
C VAL A 173 20.72 21.29 -12.15
N LEU A 174 19.66 21.83 -11.57
CA LEU A 174 19.33 23.26 -11.68
C LEU A 174 20.44 24.15 -11.09
N ILE A 175 20.99 23.77 -9.95
CA ILE A 175 22.11 24.50 -9.32
C ILE A 175 23.36 24.42 -10.22
N ALA A 176 23.67 23.26 -10.78
CA ALA A 176 24.82 23.09 -11.69
C ALA A 176 24.68 23.92 -12.96
N VAL A 177 23.49 23.95 -13.56
CA VAL A 177 23.18 24.77 -14.74
C VAL A 177 23.29 26.26 -14.38
N TRP A 178 22.71 26.70 -13.28
CA TRP A 178 22.79 28.09 -12.83
C TRP A 178 24.25 28.51 -12.58
N TYR A 179 25.03 27.67 -11.92
CA TYR A 179 26.44 27.92 -11.66
C TYR A 179 27.24 27.98 -12.98
N GLY A 180 26.98 27.06 -13.91
CA GLY A 180 27.60 27.06 -15.24
C GLY A 180 27.30 28.32 -16.03
N ILE A 181 26.04 28.74 -16.11
CA ILE A 181 25.65 29.98 -16.80
C ILE A 181 26.36 31.19 -16.17
N ARG A 182 26.38 31.27 -14.85
CA ARG A 182 26.99 32.39 -14.16
C ARG A 182 28.51 32.47 -14.43
N HIS A 183 29.23 31.35 -14.35
CA HIS A 183 30.69 31.34 -14.47
C HIS A 183 31.18 31.33 -15.92
N ILE A 184 30.47 30.65 -16.82
CA ILE A 184 30.92 30.46 -18.21
C ILE A 184 30.43 31.61 -19.11
N LEU A 185 29.28 32.20 -18.82
CA LEU A 185 28.66 33.23 -19.67
C LEU A 185 28.66 34.62 -19.01
N LEU A 186 27.99 34.76 -17.86
CA LEU A 186 27.70 36.06 -17.28
C LEU A 186 28.98 36.80 -16.78
N ASN A 187 29.86 36.11 -16.08
CA ASN A 187 31.08 36.73 -15.56
C ASN A 187 32.05 37.18 -16.67
N PRO A 188 32.40 36.34 -17.68
CA PRO A 188 33.22 36.78 -18.78
C PRO A 188 32.58 37.90 -19.60
N LEU A 189 31.29 37.80 -19.91
CA LEU A 189 30.57 38.85 -20.64
C LEU A 189 30.59 40.20 -19.87
N GLY A 190 30.39 40.16 -18.55
CA GLY A 190 30.51 41.35 -17.70
C GLY A 190 31.87 42.02 -17.77
N ARG A 191 32.96 41.23 -17.86
CA ARG A 191 34.34 41.74 -18.05
C ARG A 191 34.52 42.39 -19.40
N VAL A 192 34.00 41.80 -20.47
CA VAL A 192 34.07 42.39 -21.83
C VAL A 192 33.31 43.71 -21.85
N ILE A 193 32.11 43.80 -21.31
CA ILE A 193 31.30 45.01 -21.24
C ILE A 193 32.02 46.11 -20.44
N ALA A 194 32.61 45.78 -19.30
CA ALA A 194 33.38 46.74 -18.50
C ALA A 194 34.58 47.28 -19.27
N HIS A 195 35.29 46.40 -20.00
CA HIS A 195 36.44 46.82 -20.81
C HIS A 195 36.04 47.74 -22.00
N ILE A 196 34.94 47.43 -22.68
CA ILE A 196 34.39 48.32 -23.72
C ILE A 196 34.04 49.68 -23.14
N ARG A 197 33.51 49.74 -21.92
CA ARG A 197 33.21 51.00 -21.24
C ARG A 197 34.47 51.82 -20.89
N ASP A 198 35.55 51.14 -20.47
CA ASP A 198 36.84 51.79 -20.25
C ASP A 198 37.39 52.38 -21.55
N ILE A 199 37.36 51.63 -22.66
CA ILE A 199 37.74 52.15 -23.99
C ILE A 199 36.92 53.38 -24.39
N ALA A 200 35.60 53.35 -24.19
CA ALA A 200 34.70 54.45 -24.51
C ALA A 200 34.96 55.68 -23.66
N SER A 201 35.51 55.55 -22.44
CA SER A 201 35.93 56.63 -21.60
C SER A 201 37.32 57.22 -21.95
N GLY A 202 38.02 56.65 -22.93
CA GLY A 202 39.35 57.05 -23.37
C GLY A 202 40.48 56.32 -22.63
N ASP A 203 40.18 55.38 -21.72
CA ASP A 203 41.22 54.62 -21.05
C ASP A 203 41.61 53.37 -21.90
N LEU A 204 42.68 53.57 -22.67
CA LEU A 204 43.23 52.46 -23.54
C LEU A 204 44.40 51.70 -22.88
N THR A 205 44.66 51.96 -21.59
CA THR A 205 45.81 51.35 -20.87
C THR A 205 45.52 49.98 -20.29
N LYS A 206 44.25 49.59 -20.14
CA LYS A 206 43.83 48.33 -19.54
C LYS A 206 43.87 47.20 -20.58
N THR A 207 44.22 46.01 -20.14
CA THR A 207 44.22 44.79 -20.95
C THR A 207 43.03 43.89 -20.59
N LEU A 208 42.38 43.31 -21.61
CA LEU A 208 41.30 42.36 -21.43
C LEU A 208 41.85 40.94 -21.54
N THR A 209 41.76 40.19 -20.45
CA THR A 209 42.06 38.74 -20.45
C THR A 209 40.79 37.97 -20.16
N VAL A 210 40.31 37.23 -21.16
CA VAL A 210 39.18 36.29 -21.05
C VAL A 210 39.68 34.91 -21.51
N SER A 211 39.63 33.96 -20.63
CA SER A 211 40.05 32.60 -20.93
C SER A 211 38.85 31.72 -21.32
N GLY A 212 38.96 30.93 -22.35
CA GLY A 212 37.91 30.02 -22.81
C GLY A 212 38.05 29.68 -24.31
N ARG A 213 37.11 28.86 -24.78
CA ARG A 213 36.96 28.50 -26.19
C ARG A 213 35.49 28.61 -26.60
N ASN A 214 34.92 29.76 -26.38
CA ASN A 214 33.53 30.06 -26.73
C ASN A 214 33.43 31.42 -27.43
N GLU A 215 32.25 31.77 -27.87
CA GLU A 215 31.94 33.00 -28.59
C GLU A 215 32.27 34.25 -27.76
N ILE A 216 32.26 34.17 -26.43
CA ILE A 216 32.66 35.26 -25.54
C ILE A 216 34.18 35.53 -25.64
N THR A 217 34.98 34.48 -25.80
CA THR A 217 36.42 34.60 -26.01
C THR A 217 36.72 35.24 -27.37
N GLU A 218 35.96 34.87 -28.39
CA GLU A 218 36.08 35.48 -29.73
C GLU A 218 35.70 36.96 -29.69
N LEU A 219 34.62 37.30 -28.98
CA LEU A 219 34.21 38.69 -28.73
C LEU A 219 35.33 39.49 -28.01
N ALA A 220 35.91 38.89 -26.96
CA ALA A 220 36.99 39.52 -26.21
C ALA A 220 38.23 39.80 -27.10
N ASN A 221 38.61 38.86 -27.97
CA ASN A 221 39.70 39.03 -28.92
C ASN A 221 39.41 40.12 -29.94
N SER A 222 38.17 40.23 -30.42
CA SER A 222 37.78 41.31 -31.35
C SER A 222 37.84 42.69 -30.70
N VAL A 223 37.44 42.78 -29.43
CA VAL A 223 37.55 44.03 -28.64
C VAL A 223 39.00 44.40 -28.39
N ASP A 224 39.87 43.47 -28.08
CA ASP A 224 41.32 43.70 -27.93
C ASP A 224 41.95 44.19 -29.24
N HIS A 225 41.60 43.59 -30.37
CA HIS A 225 42.06 44.04 -31.69
C HIS A 225 41.58 45.50 -31.97
N MET A 226 40.34 45.78 -31.69
CA MET A 226 39.79 47.18 -31.82
C MET A 226 40.60 48.14 -30.99
N GLN A 227 40.90 47.84 -29.73
CA GLN A 227 41.65 48.66 -28.82
C GLN A 227 43.07 48.96 -29.38
N ARG A 228 43.76 47.94 -29.88
CA ARG A 228 45.12 48.11 -30.49
C ARG A 228 45.08 49.03 -31.70
N SER A 229 44.07 48.90 -32.55
CA SER A 229 43.92 49.80 -33.73
C SER A 229 43.65 51.21 -33.31
N LEU A 230 42.90 51.47 -32.24
CA LEU A 230 42.66 52.82 -31.68
C LEU A 230 43.93 53.43 -31.09
N VAL A 231 44.73 52.62 -30.35
CA VAL A 231 46.03 53.07 -29.81
C VAL A 231 46.96 53.47 -30.93
N GLU A 232 47.05 52.66 -31.98
CA GLU A 232 47.89 52.96 -33.15
C GLU A 232 47.46 54.23 -33.88
N THR A 233 46.15 54.42 -34.09
CA THR A 233 45.58 55.63 -34.71
C THR A 233 45.91 56.87 -33.92
N VAL A 234 45.67 56.84 -32.58
CA VAL A 234 45.96 57.98 -31.66
C VAL A 234 47.45 58.31 -31.66
N SER A 235 48.32 57.25 -31.66
CA SER A 235 49.78 57.44 -31.74
C SER A 235 50.23 58.13 -33.06
N ASN A 236 49.65 57.68 -34.19
CA ASN A 236 49.94 58.23 -35.50
C ASN A 236 49.49 59.72 -35.62
N VAL A 237 48.29 60.02 -35.09
CA VAL A 237 47.80 61.41 -35.07
C VAL A 237 48.70 62.31 -34.21
N ARG A 238 49.10 61.83 -33.05
CA ARG A 238 50.01 62.53 -32.16
C ARG A 238 51.35 62.77 -32.82
N ASN A 239 51.96 61.74 -33.39
CA ASN A 239 53.25 61.87 -34.08
C ASN A 239 53.18 62.83 -35.29
N GLY A 240 52.09 62.73 -36.07
CA GLY A 240 51.81 63.66 -37.16
C GLY A 240 51.62 65.12 -36.69
N SER A 241 50.97 65.34 -35.59
CA SER A 241 50.76 66.62 -34.97
C SER A 241 52.06 67.28 -34.42
N GLU A 242 52.91 66.43 -33.80
CA GLU A 242 54.24 66.87 -33.35
C GLU A 242 55.16 67.20 -34.54
N ALA A 243 55.08 66.44 -35.63
CA ALA A 243 55.84 66.76 -36.84
C ALA A 243 55.44 68.11 -37.49
N ILE A 244 54.18 68.44 -37.45
CA ILE A 244 53.67 69.79 -37.90
C ILE A 244 54.16 70.91 -36.98
N TYR A 245 54.25 70.69 -35.68
CA TYR A 245 54.64 71.65 -34.69
C TYR A 245 56.18 71.96 -34.72
N THR A 246 57.00 70.95 -35.10
CA THR A 246 58.46 71.07 -35.21
C THR A 246 58.96 71.54 -36.60
N GLY A 247 58.06 71.61 -37.60
CA GLY A 247 58.33 71.96 -38.98
C GLY A 247 58.01 73.45 -39.34
N THR A 248 57.57 74.26 -38.35
CA THR A 248 57.39 75.72 -38.43
C THR A 248 58.43 76.37 -37.59
#